data_8e1214a74407c95a8da2e2c63f36e264
#
_entry.id   8e1214a74407c95a8da2e2c63f36e264
#
_cell.length_a   1.000
_cell.length_b   1.000
_cell.length_c   1.000
_cell.angle_alpha   90.00
_cell.angle_beta   90.00
_cell.angle_gamma   90.00
#
_symmetry.space_group_name_H-M   'P 1'
#
loop_
_entity.id
_entity.type
_entity.pdbx_description
1 polymer ?
#
loop_
_entity_poly.entity_id
_entity_poly.type
_entity_poly.pdbx_seq_one_letter_code
_entity_poly.pdbx_strand_id
1 'polypeptide(L)'
;MYWGRIIGTFFGALLGVLLVSPVLKILSVAAGYFAGRQFDRGFAAERHAFDDLGAGAGRLSDDYVRALFRCMGHLAKADGRVSEEEIRAARLVMHRLNLSPAQVRKAIHWFDEGKQTGFPLLQTVRELRRVHARRADQRTLFVRLLLEVVLAGSRLRSRERKLIWTVCTELDIGRVELAQLEAMILAQKGFRRSPAGTADTARLRRAYATLGVDESSSNDEIKRAYRRLMNRNHPDKIAGSNPDESAIAEAQRRTREIRGAYEMLKARRSIR
;
A
#
# COMPACT_ATOMS: atom_id res chain seq x y z
N MET A 1 0.76 -13.84 5.75
CA MET A 1 -0.59 -13.54 5.21
C MET A 1 -0.71 -14.32 3.90
N TYR A 2 -1.60 -15.32 3.82
CA TYR A 2 -1.61 -16.33 2.73
C TYR A 2 -2.68 -16.01 1.66
N TRP A 3 -2.80 -14.73 1.29
CA TRP A 3 -3.84 -14.27 0.38
C TRP A 3 -3.73 -14.85 -1.04
N GLY A 4 -2.50 -15.01 -1.56
CA GLY A 4 -2.28 -15.59 -2.88
C GLY A 4 -2.78 -17.03 -2.97
N ARG A 5 -2.56 -17.83 -1.91
CA ARG A 5 -3.08 -19.22 -1.85
C ARG A 5 -4.60 -19.25 -1.81
N ILE A 6 -5.22 -18.37 -1.02
CA ILE A 6 -6.69 -18.30 -0.88
C ILE A 6 -7.32 -17.86 -2.21
N ILE A 7 -6.82 -16.81 -2.83
CA ILE A 7 -7.31 -16.31 -4.11
C ILE A 7 -7.05 -17.34 -5.23
N GLY A 8 -5.84 -17.93 -5.28
CA GLY A 8 -5.49 -18.94 -6.27
C GLY A 8 -6.36 -20.19 -6.17
N THR A 9 -6.62 -20.70 -4.96
CA THR A 9 -7.52 -21.85 -4.76
C THR A 9 -8.95 -21.51 -5.14
N PHE A 10 -9.43 -20.30 -4.84
CA PHE A 10 -10.78 -19.85 -5.20
C PHE A 10 -10.96 -19.79 -6.72
N PHE A 11 -10.01 -19.20 -7.45
CA PHE A 11 -10.02 -19.17 -8.92
C PHE A 11 -9.88 -20.57 -9.52
N GLY A 12 -9.02 -21.43 -8.95
CA GLY A 12 -8.88 -22.82 -9.39
C GLY A 12 -10.18 -23.62 -9.19
N ALA A 13 -10.88 -23.39 -8.07
CA ALA A 13 -12.19 -24.01 -7.81
C ALA A 13 -13.26 -23.49 -8.75
N LEU A 14 -13.30 -22.18 -9.02
CA LEU A 14 -14.25 -21.56 -9.95
C LEU A 14 -14.07 -22.10 -11.38
N LEU A 15 -12.82 -22.20 -11.86
CA LEU A 15 -12.51 -22.85 -13.14
C LEU A 15 -12.86 -24.33 -13.15
N GLY A 16 -12.69 -25.02 -12.01
CA GLY A 16 -13.03 -26.43 -11.85
C GLY A 16 -14.52 -26.72 -12.00
N VAL A 17 -15.41 -25.76 -11.66
CA VAL A 17 -16.86 -25.92 -11.83
C VAL A 17 -17.25 -26.11 -13.30
N LEU A 18 -16.51 -25.50 -14.22
CA LEU A 18 -16.74 -25.61 -15.68
C LEU A 18 -16.25 -26.92 -16.29
N LEU A 19 -15.50 -27.75 -15.54
CA LEU A 19 -14.91 -28.99 -16.03
C LEU A 19 -15.83 -30.18 -15.72
N VAL A 20 -16.04 -31.05 -16.70
CA VAL A 20 -16.91 -32.24 -16.57
C VAL A 20 -16.24 -33.36 -15.77
N SER A 21 -14.91 -33.53 -15.88
CA SER A 21 -14.17 -34.60 -15.23
C SER A 21 -13.77 -34.26 -13.78
N PRO A 22 -14.02 -35.15 -12.81
CA PRO A 22 -13.64 -34.93 -11.40
C PRO A 22 -12.12 -34.81 -11.20
N VAL A 23 -11.32 -35.50 -12.01
CA VAL A 23 -9.85 -35.41 -11.97
C VAL A 23 -9.37 -34.01 -12.40
N LEU A 24 -9.96 -33.45 -13.46
CA LEU A 24 -9.65 -32.11 -13.94
C LEU A 24 -10.05 -31.02 -12.95
N LYS A 25 -11.13 -31.22 -12.18
CA LYS A 25 -11.53 -30.30 -11.06
C LYS A 25 -10.46 -30.27 -9.97
N ILE A 26 -9.95 -31.40 -9.54
CA ILE A 26 -8.88 -31.50 -8.54
C ILE A 26 -7.59 -30.84 -9.05
N LEU A 27 -7.23 -31.11 -10.30
CA LEU A 27 -6.05 -30.55 -10.95
C LEU A 27 -6.15 -29.02 -11.07
N SER A 28 -7.31 -28.45 -11.38
CA SER A 28 -7.48 -26.99 -11.49
C SER A 28 -7.35 -26.30 -10.13
N VAL A 29 -7.88 -26.91 -9.05
CA VAL A 29 -7.70 -26.41 -7.67
C VAL A 29 -6.24 -26.48 -7.25
N ALA A 30 -5.58 -27.60 -7.54
CA ALA A 30 -4.15 -27.77 -7.24
C ALA A 30 -3.28 -26.77 -8.01
N ALA A 31 -3.54 -26.56 -9.30
CA ALA A 31 -2.85 -25.57 -10.12
C ALA A 31 -3.05 -24.14 -9.58
N GLY A 32 -4.28 -23.78 -9.21
CA GLY A 32 -4.60 -22.50 -8.57
C GLY A 32 -3.88 -22.31 -7.23
N TYR A 33 -3.82 -23.35 -6.40
CA TYR A 33 -3.06 -23.34 -5.15
C TYR A 33 -1.55 -23.16 -5.40
N PHE A 34 -0.98 -23.89 -6.37
CA PHE A 34 0.43 -23.77 -6.71
C PHE A 34 0.78 -22.39 -7.28
N ALA A 35 -0.04 -21.85 -8.18
CA ALA A 35 0.13 -20.51 -8.71
C ALA A 35 0.05 -19.45 -7.58
N GLY A 36 -0.93 -19.56 -6.69
CA GLY A 36 -1.05 -18.69 -5.53
C GLY A 36 0.12 -18.81 -4.54
N ARG A 37 0.65 -20.04 -4.36
CA ARG A 37 1.85 -20.28 -3.53
C ARG A 37 3.11 -19.69 -4.16
N GLN A 38 3.24 -19.75 -5.47
CA GLN A 38 4.35 -19.12 -6.21
C GLN A 38 4.29 -17.59 -6.05
N PHE A 39 3.09 -17.04 -6.16
CA PHE A 39 2.83 -15.62 -5.92
C PHE A 39 3.16 -15.20 -4.48
N ASP A 40 2.69 -15.95 -3.48
CA ASP A 40 3.01 -15.70 -2.06
C ASP A 40 4.51 -15.82 -1.76
N ARG A 41 5.23 -16.74 -2.43
CA ARG A 41 6.68 -16.90 -2.28
C ARG A 41 7.46 -15.72 -2.87
N GLY A 42 7.05 -15.23 -4.06
CA GLY A 42 7.61 -14.01 -4.64
C GLY A 42 7.40 -12.81 -3.72
N PHE A 43 6.19 -12.66 -3.20
CA PHE A 43 5.84 -11.59 -2.26
C PHE A 43 6.55 -11.70 -0.90
N ALA A 44 6.79 -12.92 -0.40
CA ALA A 44 7.51 -13.14 0.85
C ALA A 44 9.02 -12.90 0.68
N ALA A 45 9.61 -13.38 -0.42
CA ALA A 45 11.01 -13.13 -0.73
C ALA A 45 11.33 -11.65 -0.92
N GLU A 46 10.41 -10.89 -1.57
CA GLU A 46 10.55 -9.44 -1.70
C GLU A 46 10.35 -8.70 -0.38
N ARG A 47 9.49 -9.20 0.50
CA ARG A 47 9.28 -8.59 1.82
C ARG A 47 10.50 -8.81 2.73
N HIS A 48 11.08 -10.01 2.73
CA HIS A 48 12.32 -10.30 3.45
C HIS A 48 13.51 -9.52 2.87
N ALA A 49 13.62 -9.37 1.55
CA ALA A 49 14.60 -8.49 0.93
C ALA A 49 14.42 -7.02 1.33
N PHE A 50 13.21 -6.63 1.76
CA PHE A 50 12.90 -5.27 2.21
C PHE A 50 13.14 -5.04 3.69
N ASP A 51 12.82 -6.00 4.54
CA ASP A 51 13.12 -5.99 5.98
C ASP A 51 14.63 -6.16 6.21
N ASP A 52 15.30 -6.98 5.39
CA ASP A 52 16.76 -7.14 5.35
C ASP A 52 17.48 -5.90 4.80
N LEU A 53 16.81 -4.98 4.09
CA LEU A 53 17.43 -3.70 3.70
C LEU A 53 17.79 -2.83 4.89
N GLY A 54 17.03 -2.89 5.99
CA GLY A 54 17.40 -2.27 7.27
C GLY A 54 18.66 -2.90 7.87
N ALA A 55 18.84 -4.21 7.71
CA ALA A 55 20.02 -4.96 8.16
C ALA A 55 21.17 -4.97 7.13
N GLY A 56 20.89 -4.65 5.86
CA GLY A 56 21.77 -4.81 4.71
C GLY A 56 22.33 -3.52 4.10
N ALA A 57 22.00 -2.34 4.62
CA ALA A 57 22.59 -1.07 4.13
C ALA A 57 24.12 -1.01 4.30
N GLY A 58 24.67 -1.81 5.21
CA GLY A 58 26.11 -2.03 5.27
C GLY A 58 26.71 -2.80 4.07
N ARG A 59 25.86 -3.29 3.14
CA ARG A 59 26.26 -4.04 1.95
C ARG A 59 26.18 -3.25 0.64
N LEU A 60 25.57 -2.07 0.64
CA LEU A 60 25.56 -1.21 -0.55
C LEU A 60 26.82 -0.37 -0.56
N SER A 61 27.55 -0.40 -1.68
CA SER A 61 28.76 0.42 -1.83
C SER A 61 28.42 1.91 -1.84
N ASP A 62 29.34 2.76 -1.40
CA ASP A 62 29.19 4.22 -1.46
C ASP A 62 28.89 4.69 -2.90
N ASP A 63 29.46 4.01 -3.91
CA ASP A 63 29.21 4.32 -5.32
C ASP A 63 27.77 4.01 -5.72
N TYR A 64 27.18 2.92 -5.21
CA TYR A 64 25.79 2.61 -5.44
C TYR A 64 24.86 3.68 -4.83
N VAL A 65 25.10 4.04 -3.57
CA VAL A 65 24.32 5.07 -2.86
C VAL A 65 24.48 6.42 -3.55
N ARG A 66 25.68 6.76 -3.98
CA ARG A 66 25.96 7.98 -4.75
C ARG A 66 25.17 8.02 -6.06
N ALA A 67 25.26 6.96 -6.87
CA ALA A 67 24.51 6.86 -8.12
C ALA A 67 23.00 6.96 -7.88
N LEU A 68 22.48 6.28 -6.84
CA LEU A 68 21.09 6.27 -6.47
C LEU A 68 20.56 7.69 -6.19
N PHE A 69 21.20 8.43 -5.27
CA PHE A 69 20.73 9.76 -4.89
C PHE A 69 20.92 10.81 -5.98
N ARG A 70 21.95 10.70 -6.80
CA ARG A 70 22.14 11.56 -7.98
C ARG A 70 21.02 11.33 -9.02
N CYS A 71 20.71 10.07 -9.33
CA CYS A 71 19.59 9.74 -10.21
C CYS A 71 18.24 10.15 -9.63
N MET A 72 18.02 10.00 -8.31
CA MET A 72 16.81 10.49 -7.64
C MET A 72 16.63 12.00 -7.82
N GLY A 73 17.68 12.77 -7.59
CA GLY A 73 17.64 14.23 -7.75
C GLY A 73 17.32 14.65 -9.18
N HIS A 74 17.91 13.94 -10.18
CA HIS A 74 17.65 14.21 -11.60
C HIS A 74 16.19 13.92 -11.99
N LEU A 75 15.68 12.77 -11.58
CA LEU A 75 14.31 12.37 -11.85
C LEU A 75 13.29 13.29 -11.17
N ALA A 76 13.49 13.61 -9.89
CA ALA A 76 12.62 14.52 -9.15
C ALA A 76 12.62 15.95 -9.75
N LYS A 77 13.71 16.37 -10.40
CA LYS A 77 13.79 17.68 -11.06
C LYS A 77 13.25 17.69 -12.49
N ALA A 78 12.94 16.52 -13.07
CA ALA A 78 12.55 16.38 -14.47
C ALA A 78 11.39 17.30 -14.91
N ASP A 79 10.48 17.60 -14.00
CA ASP A 79 9.32 18.47 -14.22
C ASP A 79 9.55 19.94 -13.81
N GLY A 80 10.78 20.31 -13.45
CA GLY A 80 11.16 21.68 -13.11
C GLY A 80 11.18 21.97 -11.61
N ARG A 81 10.34 21.35 -10.78
CA ARG A 81 10.33 21.55 -9.32
C ARG A 81 10.26 20.20 -8.60
N VAL A 82 11.09 20.04 -7.58
CA VAL A 82 11.02 18.90 -6.67
C VAL A 82 9.89 19.16 -5.68
N SER A 83 8.98 18.22 -5.54
CA SER A 83 7.87 18.30 -4.58
C SER A 83 8.32 17.96 -3.15
N GLU A 84 7.57 18.43 -2.14
CA GLU A 84 7.84 18.06 -0.75
C GLU A 84 7.63 16.55 -0.50
N GLU A 85 6.72 15.92 -1.24
CA GLU A 85 6.49 14.49 -1.18
C GLU A 85 7.70 13.69 -1.64
N GLU A 86 8.36 14.12 -2.73
CA GLU A 86 9.59 13.49 -3.23
C GLU A 86 10.76 13.67 -2.27
N ILE A 87 10.90 14.86 -1.67
CA ILE A 87 11.91 15.12 -0.63
C ILE A 87 11.68 14.21 0.58
N ARG A 88 10.43 14.08 1.04
CA ARG A 88 10.08 13.18 2.15
C ARG A 88 10.35 11.72 1.81
N ALA A 89 10.04 11.30 0.58
CA ALA A 89 10.31 9.95 0.12
C ALA A 89 11.82 9.67 0.05
N ALA A 90 12.63 10.59 -0.46
CA ALA A 90 14.08 10.46 -0.48
C ALA A 90 14.66 10.34 0.94
N ARG A 91 14.16 11.12 1.91
CA ARG A 91 14.56 10.99 3.33
C ARG A 91 14.16 9.64 3.91
N LEU A 92 12.98 9.11 3.57
CA LEU A 92 12.56 7.76 3.99
C LEU A 92 13.47 6.68 3.41
N VAL A 93 13.95 6.84 2.18
CA VAL A 93 14.96 5.94 1.59
C VAL A 93 16.26 6.00 2.37
N MET A 94 16.76 7.21 2.72
CA MET A 94 17.97 7.36 3.56
C MET A 94 17.82 6.63 4.90
N HIS A 95 16.67 6.76 5.54
CA HIS A 95 16.39 6.09 6.81
C HIS A 95 16.35 4.57 6.67
N ARG A 96 15.67 4.05 5.62
CA ARG A 96 15.59 2.60 5.35
C ARG A 96 16.94 1.98 4.99
N LEU A 97 17.79 2.73 4.30
CA LEU A 97 19.17 2.32 4.03
C LEU A 97 20.07 2.43 5.28
N ASN A 98 19.49 2.82 6.43
CA ASN A 98 20.21 2.99 7.70
C ASN A 98 21.51 3.80 7.56
N LEU A 99 21.44 4.90 6.78
CA LEU A 99 22.59 5.76 6.55
C LEU A 99 22.97 6.49 7.83
N SER A 100 24.26 6.50 8.15
CA SER A 100 24.82 7.30 9.25
C SER A 100 24.63 8.80 8.98
N PRO A 101 24.68 9.68 10.00
CA PRO A 101 24.54 11.12 9.81
C PRO A 101 25.51 11.71 8.78
N ALA A 102 26.74 11.16 8.69
CA ALA A 102 27.71 11.57 7.69
C ALA A 102 27.29 11.15 6.27
N GLN A 103 26.77 9.93 6.11
CA GLN A 103 26.26 9.44 4.83
C GLN A 103 24.99 10.16 4.40
N VAL A 104 24.12 10.53 5.34
CA VAL A 104 22.93 11.35 5.04
C VAL A 104 23.33 12.71 4.46
N ARG A 105 24.34 13.39 5.02
CA ARG A 105 24.86 14.66 4.45
C ARG A 105 25.38 14.47 3.02
N LYS A 106 26.15 13.39 2.78
CA LYS A 106 26.61 13.05 1.42
C LYS A 106 25.43 12.76 0.48
N ALA A 107 24.44 12.00 0.91
CA ALA A 107 23.26 11.66 0.11
C ALA A 107 22.46 12.91 -0.29
N ILE A 108 22.30 13.88 0.60
CA ILE A 108 21.66 15.17 0.30
C ILE A 108 22.49 15.91 -0.76
N HIS A 109 23.80 15.99 -0.59
CA HIS A 109 24.67 16.63 -1.57
C HIS A 109 24.60 15.94 -2.95
N TRP A 110 24.62 14.62 -3.01
CA TRP A 110 24.46 13.87 -4.25
C TRP A 110 23.08 14.06 -4.90
N PHE A 111 22.03 14.15 -4.10
CA PHE A 111 20.70 14.48 -4.60
C PHE A 111 20.69 15.88 -5.24
N ASP A 112 21.36 16.86 -4.63
CA ASP A 112 21.49 18.22 -5.16
C ASP A 112 22.37 18.27 -6.42
N GLU A 113 23.45 17.51 -6.51
CA GLU A 113 24.21 17.34 -7.75
C GLU A 113 23.36 16.81 -8.89
N GLY A 114 22.51 15.80 -8.62
CA GLY A 114 21.61 15.22 -9.62
C GLY A 114 20.60 16.21 -10.20
N LYS A 115 20.22 17.25 -9.45
CA LYS A 115 19.29 18.29 -9.92
C LYS A 115 19.92 19.27 -10.92
N GLN A 116 21.23 19.26 -11.09
CA GLN A 116 21.92 20.20 -11.97
C GLN A 116 21.63 19.93 -13.44
N THR A 117 21.60 20.99 -14.22
CA THR A 117 21.42 20.93 -15.67
C THR A 117 22.65 20.22 -16.28
N GLY A 118 22.40 19.23 -17.17
CA GLY A 118 23.48 18.48 -17.79
C GLY A 118 23.98 17.26 -17.00
N PHE A 119 23.25 16.85 -15.95
CA PHE A 119 23.60 15.64 -15.22
C PHE A 119 23.70 14.41 -16.15
N PRO A 120 24.82 13.67 -16.16
CA PRO A 120 25.06 12.57 -17.10
C PRO A 120 24.37 11.27 -16.65
N LEU A 121 23.00 11.25 -16.69
CA LEU A 121 22.20 10.13 -16.23
C LEU A 121 22.64 8.79 -16.83
N LEU A 122 22.76 8.73 -18.16
CA LEU A 122 23.13 7.50 -18.88
C LEU A 122 24.49 6.98 -18.46
N GLN A 123 25.48 7.85 -18.35
CA GLN A 123 26.81 7.45 -17.93
C GLN A 123 26.78 6.90 -16.49
N THR A 124 26.10 7.57 -15.58
CA THR A 124 25.98 7.13 -14.17
C THR A 124 25.33 5.75 -14.08
N VAL A 125 24.28 5.49 -14.87
CA VAL A 125 23.57 4.20 -14.87
C VAL A 125 24.42 3.11 -15.52
N ARG A 126 25.18 3.41 -16.58
CA ARG A 126 26.11 2.47 -17.21
C ARG A 126 27.27 2.06 -16.30
N GLU A 127 27.80 3.00 -15.55
CA GLU A 127 28.83 2.73 -14.54
C GLU A 127 28.28 1.80 -13.44
N LEU A 128 27.09 2.10 -12.94
CA LEU A 128 26.37 1.24 -11.98
C LEU A 128 26.18 -0.18 -12.54
N ARG A 129 25.70 -0.30 -13.78
CA ARG A 129 25.49 -1.60 -14.45
C ARG A 129 26.81 -2.37 -14.54
N ARG A 130 27.90 -1.73 -14.91
CA ARG A 130 29.22 -2.38 -15.03
C ARG A 130 29.67 -3.00 -13.71
N VAL A 131 29.52 -2.26 -12.61
CA VAL A 131 29.91 -2.71 -11.27
C VAL A 131 28.96 -3.81 -10.76
N HIS A 132 27.67 -3.71 -11.06
CA HIS A 132 26.63 -4.62 -10.58
C HIS A 132 26.09 -5.56 -11.66
N ALA A 133 26.90 -5.89 -12.68
CA ALA A 133 26.45 -6.68 -13.86
C ALA A 133 25.86 -8.04 -13.47
N ARG A 134 26.42 -8.71 -12.45
CA ARG A 134 25.98 -10.03 -11.99
C ARG A 134 24.93 -9.98 -10.88
N ARG A 135 24.46 -8.79 -10.48
CA ARG A 135 23.51 -8.59 -9.37
C ARG A 135 22.21 -7.99 -9.88
N ALA A 136 21.38 -8.82 -10.50
CA ALA A 136 20.06 -8.40 -10.99
C ALA A 136 19.18 -7.85 -9.85
N ASP A 137 19.25 -8.45 -8.66
CA ASP A 137 18.58 -8.01 -7.44
C ASP A 137 18.88 -6.54 -7.10
N GLN A 138 20.15 -6.14 -7.16
CA GLN A 138 20.54 -4.76 -6.88
C GLN A 138 20.11 -3.77 -7.97
N ARG A 139 20.06 -4.21 -9.23
CA ARG A 139 19.56 -3.38 -10.35
C ARG A 139 18.05 -3.13 -10.21
N THR A 140 17.28 -4.17 -9.93
CA THR A 140 15.84 -4.07 -9.68
C THR A 140 15.57 -3.21 -8.45
N LEU A 141 16.35 -3.38 -7.37
CA LEU A 141 16.25 -2.54 -6.19
C LEU A 141 16.51 -1.06 -6.49
N PHE A 142 17.52 -0.77 -7.32
CA PHE A 142 17.84 0.60 -7.73
C PHE A 142 16.64 1.28 -8.39
N VAL A 143 16.03 0.63 -9.40
CA VAL A 143 14.85 1.15 -10.09
C VAL A 143 13.66 1.29 -9.15
N ARG A 144 13.46 0.32 -8.25
CA ARG A 144 12.39 0.37 -7.26
C ARG A 144 12.51 1.58 -6.34
N LEU A 145 13.72 1.86 -5.81
CA LEU A 145 13.95 3.02 -4.95
C LEU A 145 13.77 4.35 -5.69
N LEU A 146 14.15 4.42 -6.97
CA LEU A 146 13.87 5.57 -7.83
C LEU A 146 12.37 5.79 -8.01
N LEU A 147 11.63 4.73 -8.34
CA LEU A 147 10.18 4.76 -8.51
C LEU A 147 9.44 5.20 -7.25
N GLU A 148 9.88 4.75 -6.08
CA GLU A 148 9.25 5.15 -4.81
C GLU A 148 9.32 6.66 -4.57
N VAL A 149 10.41 7.31 -4.96
CA VAL A 149 10.57 8.75 -4.83
C VAL A 149 9.73 9.49 -5.87
N VAL A 150 9.84 9.11 -7.14
CA VAL A 150 9.12 9.80 -8.23
C VAL A 150 7.61 9.60 -8.14
N LEU A 151 7.17 8.43 -7.73
CA LEU A 151 5.75 8.17 -7.47
C LEU A 151 5.27 8.80 -6.14
N ALA A 152 6.11 9.45 -5.32
CA ALA A 152 5.72 9.97 -4.01
C ALA A 152 4.57 10.99 -4.11
N GLY A 153 4.61 11.91 -5.03
CA GLY A 153 3.59 12.94 -5.20
C GLY A 153 2.31 12.43 -5.87
N SER A 154 2.44 11.74 -7.00
CA SER A 154 1.30 11.33 -7.84
C SER A 154 1.68 10.21 -8.81
N ARG A 155 1.03 10.19 -9.98
CA ARG A 155 1.41 9.31 -11.09
C ARG A 155 2.66 9.86 -11.79
N LEU A 156 3.46 8.95 -12.39
CA LEU A 156 4.58 9.31 -13.25
C LEU A 156 4.12 10.26 -14.37
N ARG A 157 4.74 11.42 -14.44
CA ARG A 157 4.54 12.36 -15.54
C ARG A 157 5.31 11.92 -16.79
N SER A 158 4.98 12.48 -17.95
CA SER A 158 5.54 12.01 -19.22
C SER A 158 7.06 12.08 -19.28
N ARG A 159 7.67 13.14 -18.71
CA ARG A 159 9.15 13.29 -18.68
C ARG A 159 9.81 12.28 -17.73
N GLU A 160 9.27 12.13 -16.53
CA GLU A 160 9.74 11.14 -15.54
C GLU A 160 9.65 9.73 -16.10
N ARG A 161 8.54 9.39 -16.76
CA ARG A 161 8.33 8.07 -17.39
C ARG A 161 9.37 7.79 -18.46
N LYS A 162 9.73 8.78 -19.30
CA LYS A 162 10.78 8.62 -20.30
C LYS A 162 12.14 8.36 -19.64
N LEU A 163 12.49 9.13 -18.61
CA LEU A 163 13.76 8.97 -17.90
C LEU A 163 13.85 7.63 -17.14
N ILE A 164 12.79 7.26 -16.43
CA ILE A 164 12.73 5.93 -15.78
C ILE A 164 12.88 4.81 -16.80
N TRP A 165 12.19 4.91 -17.95
CA TRP A 165 12.33 3.92 -19.02
C TRP A 165 13.75 3.84 -19.55
N THR A 166 14.43 4.98 -19.73
CA THR A 166 15.84 5.04 -20.10
C THR A 166 16.73 4.31 -19.09
N VAL A 167 16.50 4.56 -17.78
CA VAL A 167 17.23 3.85 -16.71
C VAL A 167 16.97 2.34 -16.74
N CYS A 168 15.72 1.92 -16.92
CA CYS A 168 15.35 0.50 -17.00
C CYS A 168 16.02 -0.19 -18.18
N THR A 169 16.01 0.44 -19.35
CA THR A 169 16.66 -0.10 -20.56
C THR A 169 18.16 -0.30 -20.35
N GLU A 170 18.84 0.66 -19.73
CA GLU A 170 20.28 0.54 -19.44
C GLU A 170 20.58 -0.53 -18.37
N LEU A 171 19.64 -0.83 -17.48
CA LEU A 171 19.79 -1.84 -16.42
C LEU A 171 19.25 -3.22 -16.80
N ASP A 172 18.85 -3.45 -18.05
CA ASP A 172 18.23 -4.68 -18.55
C ASP A 172 16.90 -5.04 -17.84
N ILE A 173 16.12 -4.04 -17.45
CA ILE A 173 14.81 -4.20 -16.84
C ILE A 173 13.74 -4.01 -17.91
N GLY A 174 12.93 -5.07 -18.11
CA GLY A 174 11.89 -5.10 -19.13
C GLY A 174 10.66 -4.25 -18.79
N ARG A 175 9.80 -3.99 -19.79
CA ARG A 175 8.55 -3.23 -19.59
C ARG A 175 7.59 -3.91 -18.61
N VAL A 176 7.52 -5.22 -18.64
CA VAL A 176 6.64 -6.00 -17.75
C VAL A 176 7.10 -5.86 -16.29
N GLU A 177 8.41 -5.99 -16.06
CA GLU A 177 9.01 -5.84 -14.73
C GLU A 177 8.82 -4.41 -14.19
N LEU A 178 9.04 -3.38 -15.01
CA LEU A 178 8.77 -2.00 -14.65
C LEU A 178 7.31 -1.80 -14.27
N ALA A 179 6.36 -2.32 -15.07
CA ALA A 179 4.93 -2.21 -14.78
C ALA A 179 4.54 -2.93 -13.49
N GLN A 180 5.14 -4.08 -13.18
CA GLN A 180 4.95 -4.79 -11.94
C GLN A 180 5.46 -3.99 -10.73
N LEU A 181 6.66 -3.41 -10.82
CA LEU A 181 7.22 -2.54 -9.78
C LEU A 181 6.35 -1.30 -9.54
N GLU A 182 5.89 -0.64 -10.61
CA GLU A 182 4.98 0.51 -10.54
C GLU A 182 3.67 0.12 -9.85
N ALA A 183 3.04 -0.96 -10.28
CA ALA A 183 1.79 -1.46 -9.71
C ALA A 183 1.93 -1.82 -8.23
N MET A 184 3.03 -2.47 -7.85
CA MET A 184 3.32 -2.84 -6.46
C MET A 184 3.47 -1.59 -5.57
N ILE A 185 4.24 -0.58 -6.01
CA ILE A 185 4.43 0.66 -5.26
C ILE A 185 3.10 1.41 -5.11
N LEU A 186 2.30 1.49 -6.17
CA LEU A 186 0.99 2.14 -6.15
C LEU A 186 0.02 1.40 -5.23
N ALA A 187 0.01 0.07 -5.25
CA ALA A 187 -0.78 -0.75 -4.33
C ALA A 187 -0.37 -0.50 -2.87
N GLN A 188 0.93 -0.52 -2.56
CA GLN A 188 1.43 -0.21 -1.22
C GLN A 188 1.04 1.21 -0.77
N LYS A 189 1.04 2.18 -1.67
CA LYS A 189 0.57 3.54 -1.40
C LYS A 189 -0.94 3.60 -1.23
N GLY A 190 -1.69 2.88 -2.04
CA GLY A 190 -3.13 2.73 -1.90
C GLY A 190 -3.50 2.17 -0.53
N PHE A 191 -2.79 1.17 -0.04
CA PHE A 191 -2.93 0.63 1.32
C PHE A 191 -2.48 1.62 2.41
N ARG A 192 -1.45 2.45 2.16
CA ARG A 192 -0.99 3.50 3.09
C ARG A 192 -1.82 4.78 2.99
N ARG A 193 -2.39 5.09 1.82
CA ARG A 193 -3.31 6.20 1.54
C ARG A 193 -4.78 5.77 1.63
N SER A 194 -5.08 4.49 1.71
CA SER A 194 -6.30 4.05 2.37
C SER A 194 -6.17 4.56 3.79
N PRO A 195 -6.69 5.73 4.09
CA PRO A 195 -6.51 6.24 5.43
C PRO A 195 -7.29 5.25 6.30
N ALA A 196 -6.67 4.76 7.32
CA ALA A 196 -7.43 4.57 8.55
C ALA A 196 -8.39 5.78 8.73
N GLY A 197 -8.00 6.98 8.29
CA GLY A 197 -8.82 8.18 8.28
C GLY A 197 -10.02 8.20 7.33
N THR A 198 -9.98 7.71 6.07
CA THR A 198 -11.20 7.74 5.20
C THR A 198 -12.11 6.55 5.46
N ALA A 199 -11.57 5.37 5.79
CA ALA A 199 -12.38 4.27 6.28
C ALA A 199 -12.96 4.61 7.66
N ASP A 200 -12.19 5.22 8.56
CA ASP A 200 -12.66 5.72 9.85
C ASP A 200 -13.63 6.90 9.69
N THR A 201 -13.37 7.85 8.80
CA THR A 201 -14.31 8.94 8.52
C THR A 201 -15.60 8.42 7.89
N ALA A 202 -15.53 7.46 6.96
CA ALA A 202 -16.71 6.82 6.39
C ALA A 202 -17.48 5.98 7.44
N ARG A 203 -16.77 5.27 8.33
CA ARG A 203 -17.35 4.55 9.47
C ARG A 203 -17.98 5.50 10.48
N LEU A 204 -17.31 6.61 10.81
CA LEU A 204 -17.83 7.64 11.69
C LEU A 204 -19.09 8.30 11.11
N ARG A 205 -19.09 8.66 9.83
CA ARG A 205 -20.29 9.19 9.17
C ARG A 205 -21.45 8.19 9.20
N ARG A 206 -21.17 6.91 8.96
CA ARG A 206 -22.19 5.85 9.10
C ARG A 206 -22.68 5.72 10.54
N ALA A 207 -21.79 5.81 11.54
CA ALA A 207 -22.17 5.77 12.94
C ALA A 207 -23.09 6.94 13.33
N TYR A 208 -22.78 8.18 12.89
CA TYR A 208 -23.65 9.33 13.07
C TYR A 208 -25.00 9.12 12.37
N ALA A 209 -25.01 8.67 11.13
CA ALA A 209 -26.23 8.38 10.38
C ALA A 209 -27.07 7.26 11.03
N THR A 210 -26.44 6.20 11.56
CA THR A 210 -27.12 5.10 12.28
C THR A 210 -27.82 5.60 13.54
N LEU A 211 -27.21 6.55 14.26
CA LEU A 211 -27.85 7.18 15.43
C LEU A 211 -28.82 8.31 15.08
N GLY A 212 -28.85 8.75 13.80
CA GLY A 212 -29.68 9.88 13.35
C GLY A 212 -29.26 11.20 14.00
N VAL A 213 -27.96 11.43 14.10
CA VAL A 213 -27.35 12.66 14.66
C VAL A 213 -26.25 13.17 13.72
N ASP A 214 -25.95 14.45 13.82
CA ASP A 214 -24.91 15.10 13.03
C ASP A 214 -23.54 15.05 13.72
N GLU A 215 -22.49 15.27 12.94
CA GLU A 215 -21.12 15.35 13.47
C GLU A 215 -20.94 16.52 14.47
N SER A 216 -21.76 17.56 14.35
CA SER A 216 -21.80 18.72 15.26
C SER A 216 -22.62 18.48 16.54
N SER A 217 -23.38 17.38 16.62
CA SER A 217 -24.23 17.08 17.80
C SER A 217 -23.40 16.91 19.07
N SER A 218 -23.95 17.38 20.18
CA SER A 218 -23.33 17.25 21.50
C SER A 218 -23.29 15.79 21.99
N ASN A 219 -22.40 15.50 22.94
CA ASN A 219 -22.29 14.17 23.54
C ASN A 219 -23.59 13.71 24.19
N ASP A 220 -24.36 14.65 24.76
CA ASP A 220 -25.64 14.36 25.41
C ASP A 220 -26.74 14.07 24.39
N GLU A 221 -26.72 14.70 23.23
CA GLU A 221 -27.63 14.37 22.10
C GLU A 221 -27.34 12.98 21.57
N ILE A 222 -26.06 12.60 21.42
CA ILE A 222 -25.65 11.26 21.01
C ILE A 222 -26.16 10.21 22.02
N LYS A 223 -26.00 10.46 23.35
CA LYS A 223 -26.50 9.56 24.37
C LYS A 223 -28.03 9.45 24.38
N ARG A 224 -28.74 10.56 24.15
CA ARG A 224 -30.20 10.58 24.05
C ARG A 224 -30.68 9.82 22.83
N ALA A 225 -30.05 10.02 21.68
CA ALA A 225 -30.37 9.30 20.44
C ALA A 225 -30.15 7.79 20.60
N TYR A 226 -29.02 7.39 21.17
CA TYR A 226 -28.74 5.98 21.46
C TYR A 226 -29.81 5.35 22.36
N ARG A 227 -30.14 5.98 23.50
CA ARG A 227 -31.17 5.45 24.42
C ARG A 227 -32.53 5.34 23.74
N ARG A 228 -32.93 6.35 22.96
CA ARG A 228 -34.19 6.35 22.21
C ARG A 228 -34.26 5.21 21.21
N LEU A 229 -33.18 5.01 20.41
CA LEU A 229 -33.11 3.97 19.39
C LEU A 229 -33.04 2.58 20.00
N MET A 230 -32.25 2.37 21.05
CA MET A 230 -32.19 1.10 21.78
C MET A 230 -33.56 0.74 22.38
N ASN A 231 -34.25 1.71 23.01
CA ASN A 231 -35.57 1.49 23.59
C ASN A 231 -36.63 1.14 22.51
N ARG A 232 -36.51 1.71 21.31
CA ARG A 232 -37.44 1.47 20.19
C ARG A 232 -37.20 0.13 19.51
N ASN A 233 -35.96 -0.33 19.44
CA ASN A 233 -35.58 -1.54 18.70
C ASN A 233 -35.23 -2.71 19.65
N HIS A 234 -35.55 -2.62 20.95
CA HIS A 234 -35.26 -3.71 21.89
C HIS A 234 -36.09 -4.95 21.57
N PRO A 235 -35.46 -6.14 21.43
CA PRO A 235 -36.16 -7.35 21.04
C PRO A 235 -37.31 -7.71 21.98
N ASP A 236 -37.18 -7.45 23.30
CA ASP A 236 -38.25 -7.74 24.26
C ASP A 236 -39.52 -6.91 24.03
N LYS A 237 -39.39 -5.68 23.54
CA LYS A 237 -40.55 -4.85 23.19
C LYS A 237 -41.28 -5.31 21.91
N ILE A 238 -40.50 -5.86 20.99
CA ILE A 238 -41.06 -6.40 19.74
C ILE A 238 -41.66 -7.75 20.00
N ALA A 239 -41.07 -8.61 20.84
CA ALA A 239 -41.61 -9.91 21.23
C ALA A 239 -42.99 -9.82 21.89
N GLY A 240 -43.33 -8.73 22.59
CA GLY A 240 -44.64 -8.52 23.20
C GLY A 240 -45.82 -8.31 22.21
N SER A 241 -45.52 -8.16 20.89
CA SER A 241 -46.54 -7.90 19.83
C SER A 241 -46.83 -9.12 18.95
N ASN A 242 -46.45 -10.32 19.37
CA ASN A 242 -46.56 -11.58 18.58
C ASN A 242 -45.86 -11.48 17.20
N PRO A 243 -44.60 -11.12 17.15
CA PRO A 243 -43.89 -10.86 15.90
C PRO A 243 -43.47 -12.15 15.22
N ASP A 244 -43.38 -12.09 13.90
CA ASP A 244 -42.77 -13.09 13.05
C ASP A 244 -41.27 -13.23 13.40
N GLU A 245 -40.67 -14.42 13.24
CA GLU A 245 -39.27 -14.73 13.56
C GLU A 245 -38.29 -13.81 12.80
N SER A 246 -38.68 -13.41 11.58
CA SER A 246 -37.96 -12.44 10.77
C SER A 246 -37.87 -11.04 11.42
N ALA A 247 -38.92 -10.58 12.09
CA ALA A 247 -38.97 -9.29 12.76
C ALA A 247 -38.09 -9.27 14.01
N ILE A 248 -38.03 -10.41 14.72
CA ILE A 248 -37.10 -10.56 15.88
C ILE A 248 -35.65 -10.51 15.43
N ALA A 249 -35.29 -11.22 14.35
CA ALA A 249 -33.96 -11.24 13.79
C ALA A 249 -33.52 -9.84 13.30
N GLU A 250 -34.43 -9.10 12.67
CA GLU A 250 -34.16 -7.72 12.23
C GLU A 250 -33.98 -6.77 13.41
N ALA A 251 -34.76 -6.88 14.46
CA ALA A 251 -34.62 -6.10 15.69
C ALA A 251 -33.26 -6.35 16.36
N GLN A 252 -32.84 -7.60 16.45
CA GLN A 252 -31.53 -7.98 16.96
C GLN A 252 -30.39 -7.41 16.11
N ARG A 253 -30.52 -7.43 14.78
CA ARG A 253 -29.55 -6.84 13.86
C ARG A 253 -29.44 -5.34 14.08
N ARG A 254 -30.56 -4.62 14.09
CA ARG A 254 -30.62 -3.16 14.32
C ARG A 254 -30.04 -2.78 15.70
N THR A 255 -30.37 -3.52 16.74
CA THR A 255 -29.81 -3.30 18.09
C THR A 255 -28.28 -3.43 18.11
N ARG A 256 -27.73 -4.44 17.40
CA ARG A 256 -26.26 -4.59 17.25
C ARG A 256 -25.63 -3.42 16.49
N GLU A 257 -26.26 -2.96 15.41
CA GLU A 257 -25.80 -1.83 14.60
C GLU A 257 -25.79 -0.53 15.43
N ILE A 258 -26.87 -0.25 16.16
CA ILE A 258 -27.00 0.93 17.04
C ILE A 258 -25.95 0.90 18.14
N ARG A 259 -25.73 -0.25 18.79
CA ARG A 259 -24.69 -0.40 19.84
C ARG A 259 -23.31 -0.20 19.25
N GLY A 260 -22.99 -0.81 18.12
CA GLY A 260 -21.70 -0.65 17.44
C GLY A 260 -21.41 0.80 17.05
N ALA A 261 -22.42 1.51 16.54
CA ALA A 261 -22.31 2.92 16.20
C ALA A 261 -22.03 3.78 17.44
N TYR A 262 -22.74 3.55 18.53
CA TYR A 262 -22.55 4.29 19.80
C TYR A 262 -21.17 4.04 20.41
N GLU A 263 -20.71 2.79 20.51
CA GLU A 263 -19.38 2.47 21.04
C GLU A 263 -18.26 3.10 20.21
N MET A 264 -18.42 3.17 18.90
CA MET A 264 -17.45 3.85 18.02
C MET A 264 -17.38 5.35 18.32
N LEU A 265 -18.54 6.02 18.43
CA LEU A 265 -18.59 7.46 18.75
C LEU A 265 -18.12 7.74 20.18
N LYS A 266 -18.44 6.85 21.12
CA LYS A 266 -17.99 6.91 22.51
C LYS A 266 -16.47 6.87 22.61
N ALA A 267 -15.82 5.93 21.92
CA ALA A 267 -14.37 5.80 21.89
C ALA A 267 -13.71 7.04 21.23
N ARG A 268 -14.30 7.55 20.13
CA ARG A 268 -13.74 8.67 19.38
C ARG A 268 -13.84 10.01 20.12
N ARG A 269 -14.95 10.24 20.85
CA ARG A 269 -15.24 11.48 21.57
C ARG A 269 -14.96 11.40 23.08
N SER A 270 -14.41 10.29 23.56
CA SER A 270 -14.17 10.04 24.99
C SER A 270 -15.42 10.29 25.85
N ILE A 271 -16.60 9.86 25.36
CA ILE A 271 -17.87 10.03 26.07
C ILE A 271 -17.86 9.13 27.32
N ARG A 272 -17.99 9.72 28.48
CA ARG A 272 -18.12 9.03 29.78
C ARG A 272 -19.54 8.56 30.03
#